data_8c467a0decb005c7165d7183975b3907
#
_entry.id   8c467a0decb005c7165d7183975b3907
#
_cell.length_a   1.000
_cell.length_b   1.000
_cell.length_c   1.000
_cell.angle_alpha   90.00
_cell.angle_beta   90.00
_cell.angle_gamma   90.00
#
_symmetry.space_group_name_H-M   'P 1'
#
loop_
_entity.id
_entity.type
_entity.pdbx_description
1 polymer ?
#
loop_
_entity_poly.entity_id
_entity_poly.type
_entity_poly.pdbx_seq_one_letter_code
_entity_poly.pdbx_strand_id
1 'polypeptide(L)'
;MSTATAERVSVEASDNYVFQRSLLAYHTAAQLINGVVLEVGTGSGYGVDVVSPRADRFITIDKFDCGLDLSQRTNVEFRRMTVPPLAGVADQSVDCVISFQVIEHIEDDVKMVEEIWRVLRPGGRFIVSTPNRLMSLTRNPWHVREYTPAEFAALLGTKFDKVVQMGVFGNAKVMEYYTANRASVERIARLDVLDLQ
;
A
#
# COMPACT_ATOMS: atom_id res chain seq x y z
N MET A 1 -3.77 17.23 -20.07
CA MET A 1 -3.54 17.48 -18.62
C MET A 1 -3.82 16.17 -17.90
N SER A 2 -2.81 15.55 -17.33
CA SER A 2 -2.99 14.31 -16.59
C SER A 2 -3.65 14.64 -15.26
N THR A 3 -4.92 14.30 -15.09
CA THR A 3 -5.58 14.29 -13.79
C THR A 3 -5.07 13.06 -13.02
N ALA A 4 -3.82 13.11 -12.55
CA ALA A 4 -3.32 12.11 -11.63
C ALA A 4 -4.05 12.30 -10.30
N THR A 5 -5.11 11.53 -10.10
CA THR A 5 -5.90 11.51 -8.86
C THR A 5 -5.34 10.55 -7.81
N ALA A 6 -4.22 9.90 -8.09
CA ALA A 6 -3.55 9.01 -7.16
C ALA A 6 -2.43 9.77 -6.44
N GLU A 7 -2.37 9.60 -5.13
CA GLU A 7 -1.25 10.03 -4.32
C GLU A 7 0.00 9.27 -4.78
N ARG A 8 0.94 9.98 -5.39
CA ARG A 8 2.20 9.39 -5.86
C ARG A 8 3.33 9.96 -5.03
N VAL A 9 4.02 9.08 -4.38
CA VAL A 9 5.21 9.42 -3.60
C VAL A 9 6.37 9.70 -4.55
N SER A 10 7.07 10.80 -4.32
CA SER A 10 8.26 11.19 -5.08
C SER A 10 9.53 11.09 -4.23
N VAL A 11 10.68 11.15 -4.91
CA VAL A 11 12.01 11.21 -4.26
C VAL A 11 12.41 12.63 -3.84
N GLU A 12 11.53 13.61 -4.05
CA GLU A 12 11.80 14.99 -3.67
C GLU A 12 11.88 15.15 -2.14
N ALA A 13 12.61 16.15 -1.70
CA ALA A 13 12.91 16.35 -0.26
C ALA A 13 11.65 16.44 0.60
N SER A 14 10.56 17.02 0.08
CA SER A 14 9.27 17.13 0.78
C SER A 14 8.61 15.77 1.02
N ASP A 15 8.80 14.83 0.11
CA ASP A 15 8.16 13.52 0.12
C ASP A 15 9.07 12.41 0.65
N ASN A 16 10.36 12.71 0.83
CA ASN A 16 11.38 11.69 1.12
C ASN A 16 11.05 10.83 2.33
N TYR A 17 10.42 11.39 3.36
CA TYR A 17 9.99 10.62 4.52
C TYR A 17 8.96 9.53 4.14
N VAL A 18 7.96 9.90 3.35
CA VAL A 18 6.90 8.97 2.90
C VAL A 18 7.49 7.95 1.93
N PHE A 19 8.39 8.41 1.03
CA PHE A 19 9.12 7.55 0.11
C PHE A 19 9.94 6.48 0.85
N GLN A 20 10.77 6.86 1.81
CA GLN A 20 11.59 5.93 2.59
C GLN A 20 10.75 4.92 3.37
N ARG A 21 9.64 5.38 3.96
CA ARG A 21 8.69 4.50 4.65
C ARG A 21 8.11 3.45 3.69
N SER A 22 7.70 3.89 2.50
CA SER A 22 7.12 3.00 1.49
C SER A 22 8.17 2.03 0.94
N LEU A 23 9.38 2.52 0.67
CA LEU A 23 10.50 1.70 0.19
C LEU A 23 10.87 0.61 1.20
N LEU A 24 10.81 0.89 2.50
CA LEU A 24 11.05 -0.10 3.56
C LEU A 24 10.07 -1.27 3.48
N ALA A 25 8.79 -1.01 3.15
CA ALA A 25 7.80 -2.07 2.95
C ALA A 25 8.18 -3.00 1.79
N TYR A 26 8.67 -2.45 0.68
CA TYR A 26 9.17 -3.24 -0.45
C TYR A 26 10.41 -4.07 -0.10
N HIS A 27 11.39 -3.49 0.60
CA HIS A 27 12.57 -4.23 1.07
C HIS A 27 12.20 -5.37 2.02
N THR A 28 11.23 -5.15 2.88
CA THR A 28 10.73 -6.19 3.80
C THR A 28 10.02 -7.29 3.01
N ALA A 29 9.15 -6.93 2.07
CA ALA A 29 8.45 -7.88 1.21
C ALA A 29 9.43 -8.72 0.38
N ALA A 30 10.46 -8.11 -0.18
CA ALA A 30 11.49 -8.79 -0.99
C ALA A 30 12.20 -9.94 -0.25
N GLN A 31 12.18 -9.94 1.08
CA GLN A 31 12.72 -11.03 1.89
C GLN A 31 11.72 -12.17 2.14
N LEU A 32 10.45 -11.94 1.84
CA LEU A 32 9.33 -12.82 2.19
C LEU A 32 8.65 -13.45 0.98
N ILE A 33 8.96 -12.99 -0.22
CA ILE A 33 8.32 -13.43 -1.47
C ILE A 33 9.15 -14.46 -2.21
N ASN A 34 8.50 -15.23 -3.05
CA ASN A 34 9.08 -16.13 -4.05
C ASN A 34 8.01 -16.48 -5.11
N GLY A 35 8.43 -17.17 -6.16
CA GLY A 35 7.51 -17.70 -7.18
C GLY A 35 6.83 -16.60 -8.00
N VAL A 36 5.56 -16.78 -8.26
CA VAL A 36 4.72 -15.80 -8.99
C VAL A 36 4.17 -14.78 -8.02
N VAL A 37 4.55 -13.52 -8.21
CA VAL A 37 4.15 -12.39 -7.34
C VAL A 37 3.23 -11.45 -8.09
N LEU A 38 2.13 -11.07 -7.46
CA LEU A 38 1.22 -10.04 -7.93
C LEU A 38 1.34 -8.79 -7.05
N GLU A 39 1.66 -7.66 -7.64
CA GLU A 39 1.56 -6.35 -6.99
C GLU A 39 0.27 -5.65 -7.40
N VAL A 40 -0.47 -5.15 -6.42
CA VAL A 40 -1.63 -4.29 -6.64
C VAL A 40 -1.28 -2.88 -6.19
N GLY A 41 -1.28 -1.95 -7.15
CA GLY A 41 -0.89 -0.55 -6.96
C GLY A 41 0.59 -0.31 -7.30
N THR A 42 0.93 -0.35 -8.58
CA THR A 42 2.28 -0.06 -9.09
C THR A 42 2.78 1.35 -8.71
N GLY A 43 1.85 2.32 -8.65
CA GLY A 43 2.17 3.71 -8.38
C GLY A 43 3.15 4.30 -9.40
N SER A 44 4.28 4.84 -8.93
CA SER A 44 5.37 5.33 -9.78
C SER A 44 6.42 4.25 -10.13
N GLY A 45 6.20 3.01 -9.70
CA GLY A 45 7.01 1.85 -10.09
C GLY A 45 8.33 1.65 -9.33
N TYR A 46 8.64 2.50 -8.35
CA TYR A 46 9.91 2.40 -7.59
C TYR A 46 10.08 1.07 -6.83
N GLY A 47 8.97 0.40 -6.49
CA GLY A 47 8.98 -0.90 -5.82
C GLY A 47 9.37 -2.06 -6.73
N VAL A 48 9.12 -1.92 -8.03
CA VAL A 48 9.37 -2.98 -9.03
C VAL A 48 10.81 -3.44 -9.00
N ASP A 49 11.78 -2.50 -8.97
CA ASP A 49 13.21 -2.82 -8.96
C ASP A 49 13.68 -3.51 -7.68
N VAL A 50 12.96 -3.33 -6.58
CA VAL A 50 13.26 -3.96 -5.29
C VAL A 50 12.74 -5.39 -5.24
N VAL A 51 11.54 -5.63 -5.79
CA VAL A 51 10.80 -6.88 -5.60
C VAL A 51 10.97 -7.84 -6.78
N SER A 52 10.95 -7.34 -8.02
CA SER A 52 10.97 -8.21 -9.19
C SER A 52 12.18 -9.13 -9.29
N PRO A 53 13.41 -8.76 -8.80
CA PRO A 53 14.54 -9.68 -8.82
C PRO A 53 14.39 -10.90 -7.89
N ARG A 54 13.38 -10.91 -7.03
CA ARG A 54 13.08 -11.99 -6.07
C ARG A 54 11.93 -12.89 -6.52
N ALA A 55 11.27 -12.54 -7.62
CA ALA A 55 10.14 -13.27 -8.17
C ALA A 55 10.54 -14.03 -9.44
N ASP A 56 10.00 -15.22 -9.63
CA ASP A 56 10.12 -15.94 -10.91
C ASP A 56 9.32 -15.21 -12.00
N ARG A 57 8.17 -14.69 -11.64
CA ARG A 57 7.33 -13.81 -12.44
C ARG A 57 6.72 -12.74 -11.55
N PHE A 58 6.81 -11.49 -11.99
CA PHE A 58 6.25 -10.35 -11.28
C PHE A 58 5.18 -9.67 -12.13
N ILE A 59 3.94 -9.72 -11.67
CA ILE A 59 2.80 -9.05 -12.31
C ILE A 59 2.48 -7.83 -11.46
N THR A 60 2.48 -6.64 -12.06
CA THR A 60 2.13 -5.41 -11.35
C THR A 60 0.93 -4.74 -12.01
N ILE A 61 0.01 -4.24 -11.20
CA ILE A 61 -1.29 -3.72 -11.64
C ILE A 61 -1.49 -2.31 -11.12
N ASP A 62 -1.92 -1.40 -12.00
CA ASP A 62 -2.41 -0.08 -11.63
C ASP A 62 -3.54 0.37 -12.55
N LYS A 63 -4.41 1.25 -12.06
CA LYS A 63 -5.46 1.88 -12.88
C LYS A 63 -4.89 2.89 -13.88
N PHE A 64 -3.71 3.42 -13.59
CA PHE A 64 -3.01 4.37 -14.45
C PHE A 64 -1.77 3.74 -15.06
N ASP A 65 -1.40 4.21 -16.23
CA ASP A 65 -0.11 3.89 -16.81
C ASP A 65 1.00 4.55 -15.97
N CYS A 66 1.94 3.75 -15.49
CA CYS A 66 3.06 4.22 -14.67
C CYS A 66 4.28 4.60 -15.50
N GLY A 67 4.26 4.38 -16.82
CA GLY A 67 5.38 4.70 -17.73
C GLY A 67 6.64 3.86 -17.46
N LEU A 68 6.52 2.66 -16.88
CA LEU A 68 7.65 1.80 -16.61
C LEU A 68 8.33 1.34 -17.91
N ASP A 69 9.63 1.52 -17.98
CA ASP A 69 10.44 0.83 -18.99
C ASP A 69 10.70 -0.62 -18.53
N LEU A 70 10.03 -1.55 -19.18
CA LEU A 70 10.15 -2.99 -18.91
C LEU A 70 11.13 -3.70 -19.87
N SER A 71 11.80 -2.98 -20.74
CA SER A 71 12.66 -3.55 -21.79
C SER A 71 13.77 -4.46 -21.25
N GLN A 72 14.26 -4.18 -20.05
CA GLN A 72 15.31 -4.93 -19.37
C GLN A 72 14.77 -5.89 -18.27
N ARG A 73 13.44 -6.02 -18.14
CA ARG A 73 12.79 -6.78 -17.06
C ARG A 73 11.94 -7.90 -17.64
N THR A 74 12.58 -8.99 -18.05
CA THR A 74 11.94 -10.10 -18.76
C THR A 74 10.91 -10.89 -17.92
N ASN A 75 10.99 -10.78 -16.61
CA ASN A 75 10.08 -11.42 -15.66
C ASN A 75 8.95 -10.50 -15.16
N VAL A 76 8.88 -9.24 -15.62
CA VAL A 76 7.89 -8.25 -15.18
C VAL A 76 6.83 -8.04 -16.23
N GLU A 77 5.59 -8.05 -15.81
CA GLU A 77 4.42 -7.75 -16.64
C GLU A 77 3.59 -6.65 -15.97
N PHE A 78 3.37 -5.53 -16.66
CA PHE A 78 2.45 -4.49 -16.20
C PHE A 78 1.07 -4.69 -16.84
N ARG A 79 0.02 -4.58 -16.02
CA ARG A 79 -1.37 -4.60 -16.45
C ARG A 79 -2.10 -3.36 -15.98
N ARG A 80 -2.63 -2.60 -16.92
CA ARG A 80 -3.55 -1.52 -16.58
C ARG A 80 -4.92 -2.09 -16.21
N MET A 81 -5.31 -1.93 -14.95
CA MET A 81 -6.54 -2.51 -14.42
C MET A 81 -7.07 -1.72 -13.23
N THR A 82 -8.40 -1.57 -13.16
CA THR A 82 -9.09 -1.11 -11.95
C THR A 82 -9.46 -2.32 -11.10
N VAL A 83 -9.20 -2.25 -9.81
CA VAL A 83 -9.46 -3.33 -8.87
C VAL A 83 -10.38 -2.85 -7.73
N PRO A 84 -11.17 -3.74 -7.10
CA PRO A 84 -11.59 -5.04 -7.57
C PRO A 84 -12.56 -4.98 -8.78
N PRO A 85 -12.72 -6.08 -9.56
CA PRO A 85 -12.13 -7.40 -9.40
C PRO A 85 -10.70 -7.48 -9.98
N LEU A 86 -9.97 -8.55 -9.66
CA LEU A 86 -8.70 -8.93 -10.30
C LEU A 86 -8.98 -9.69 -11.59
N ALA A 87 -9.56 -8.99 -12.58
CA ALA A 87 -9.99 -9.57 -13.83
C ALA A 87 -8.81 -10.15 -14.63
N GLY A 88 -8.95 -11.37 -15.16
CA GLY A 88 -7.89 -12.03 -15.94
C GLY A 88 -6.71 -12.55 -15.10
N VAL A 89 -6.79 -12.49 -13.77
CA VAL A 89 -5.91 -13.26 -12.88
C VAL A 89 -6.66 -14.51 -12.44
N ALA A 90 -6.12 -15.68 -12.82
CA ALA A 90 -6.77 -16.95 -12.54
C ALA A 90 -6.77 -17.29 -11.05
N ASP A 91 -7.71 -18.13 -10.63
CA ASP A 91 -7.76 -18.66 -9.27
C ASP A 91 -6.47 -19.44 -8.97
N GLN A 92 -5.98 -19.29 -7.72
CA GLN A 92 -4.84 -20.05 -7.22
C GLN A 92 -3.62 -20.02 -8.16
N SER A 93 -3.34 -18.85 -8.75
CA SER A 93 -2.30 -18.69 -9.78
C SER A 93 -1.05 -17.97 -9.30
N VAL A 94 -1.11 -17.31 -8.13
CA VAL A 94 0.01 -16.53 -7.58
C VAL A 94 0.43 -17.06 -6.21
N ASP A 95 1.72 -17.00 -5.93
CA ASP A 95 2.30 -17.46 -4.66
C ASP A 95 2.29 -16.35 -3.60
N CYS A 96 2.38 -15.11 -4.05
CA CYS A 96 2.34 -13.95 -3.17
C CYS A 96 1.60 -12.78 -3.81
N VAL A 97 0.81 -12.06 -3.01
CA VAL A 97 0.26 -10.75 -3.37
C VAL A 97 0.88 -9.70 -2.47
N ILE A 98 1.34 -8.60 -3.04
CA ILE A 98 1.77 -7.40 -2.30
C ILE A 98 0.86 -6.22 -2.68
N SER A 99 0.53 -5.37 -1.69
CA SER A 99 -0.27 -4.17 -1.92
C SER A 99 0.06 -3.13 -0.84
N PHE A 100 0.65 -2.01 -1.25
CA PHE A 100 1.10 -1.00 -0.29
C PHE A 100 0.43 0.33 -0.54
N GLN A 101 -0.29 0.84 0.48
CA GLN A 101 -1.02 2.12 0.45
C GLN A 101 -2.04 2.17 -0.71
N VAL A 102 -2.87 1.13 -0.81
CA VAL A 102 -3.90 0.99 -1.86
C VAL A 102 -5.28 0.75 -1.27
N ILE A 103 -5.40 -0.16 -0.29
CA ILE A 103 -6.71 -0.62 0.21
C ILE A 103 -7.53 0.51 0.84
N GLU A 104 -6.88 1.55 1.35
CA GLU A 104 -7.51 2.77 1.86
C GLU A 104 -8.26 3.58 0.79
N HIS A 105 -7.95 3.35 -0.48
CA HIS A 105 -8.59 3.99 -1.64
C HIS A 105 -9.69 3.13 -2.27
N ILE A 106 -9.91 1.91 -1.76
CA ILE A 106 -10.86 0.95 -2.32
C ILE A 106 -12.18 1.03 -1.56
N GLU A 107 -13.27 1.29 -2.29
CA GLU A 107 -14.62 1.37 -1.69
C GLU A 107 -15.08 -0.01 -1.20
N ASP A 108 -14.92 -1.05 -2.03
CA ASP A 108 -15.26 -2.43 -1.70
C ASP A 108 -14.00 -3.20 -1.25
N ASP A 109 -13.52 -2.89 -0.06
CA ASP A 109 -12.35 -3.49 0.55
C ASP A 109 -12.56 -4.98 0.87
N VAL A 110 -13.77 -5.38 1.19
CA VAL A 110 -14.13 -6.79 1.40
C VAL A 110 -13.95 -7.58 0.10
N LYS A 111 -14.48 -7.05 -1.00
CA LYS A 111 -14.31 -7.67 -2.31
C LYS A 111 -12.85 -7.73 -2.73
N MET A 112 -12.08 -6.71 -2.41
CA MET A 112 -10.63 -6.71 -2.68
C MET A 112 -9.92 -7.84 -1.94
N VAL A 113 -10.21 -8.05 -0.66
CA VAL A 113 -9.64 -9.16 0.14
C VAL A 113 -10.11 -10.52 -0.40
N GLU A 114 -11.36 -10.65 -0.82
CA GLU A 114 -11.88 -11.86 -1.46
C GLU A 114 -11.14 -12.21 -2.76
N GLU A 115 -10.95 -11.22 -3.64
CA GLU A 115 -10.25 -11.41 -4.89
C GLU A 115 -8.77 -11.77 -4.68
N ILE A 116 -8.10 -11.13 -3.72
CA ILE A 116 -6.73 -11.48 -3.34
C ILE A 116 -6.67 -12.93 -2.85
N TRP A 117 -7.59 -13.33 -1.98
CA TRP A 117 -7.65 -14.70 -1.49
C TRP A 117 -7.93 -15.70 -2.62
N ARG A 118 -8.80 -15.37 -3.58
CA ARG A 118 -9.12 -16.20 -4.74
C ARG A 118 -7.90 -16.49 -5.61
N VAL A 119 -7.10 -15.49 -5.89
CA VAL A 119 -5.94 -15.63 -6.79
C VAL A 119 -4.73 -16.28 -6.12
N LEU A 120 -4.64 -16.23 -4.79
CA LEU A 120 -3.56 -16.87 -4.04
C LEU A 120 -3.69 -18.39 -4.06
N ARG A 121 -2.57 -19.07 -4.28
CA ARG A 121 -2.46 -20.52 -4.09
C ARG A 121 -2.66 -20.88 -2.62
N PRO A 122 -3.09 -22.12 -2.33
CA PRO A 122 -3.08 -22.63 -0.95
C PRO A 122 -1.68 -22.46 -0.32
N GLY A 123 -1.63 -21.83 0.87
CA GLY A 123 -0.37 -21.48 1.53
C GLY A 123 0.31 -20.21 0.99
N GLY A 124 -0.27 -19.57 -0.01
CA GLY A 124 0.21 -18.29 -0.53
C GLY A 124 0.11 -17.15 0.49
N ARG A 125 0.81 -16.06 0.24
CA ARG A 125 0.98 -14.96 1.20
C ARG A 125 0.43 -13.65 0.66
N PHE A 126 -0.30 -12.92 1.51
CA PHE A 126 -0.67 -11.54 1.27
C PHE A 126 0.15 -10.61 2.18
N ILE A 127 0.90 -9.68 1.59
CA ILE A 127 1.69 -8.66 2.31
C ILE A 127 1.09 -7.31 1.96
N VAL A 128 0.57 -6.62 2.96
CA VAL A 128 -0.19 -5.40 2.75
C VAL A 128 0.18 -4.33 3.77
N SER A 129 0.17 -3.07 3.34
CA SER A 129 0.27 -1.92 4.25
C SER A 129 -0.81 -0.91 3.95
N THR A 130 -1.29 -0.25 5.00
CA THR A 130 -2.26 0.84 4.95
C THR A 130 -2.00 1.81 6.12
N PRO A 131 -2.40 3.07 6.04
CA PRO A 131 -2.26 4.00 7.15
C PRO A 131 -3.01 3.51 8.40
N ASN A 132 -2.39 3.74 9.56
CA ASN A 132 -3.05 3.51 10.83
C ASN A 132 -3.81 4.78 11.25
N ARG A 133 -5.15 4.71 11.26
CA ARG A 133 -6.01 5.84 11.65
C ARG A 133 -5.63 6.47 13.00
N LEU A 134 -5.15 5.67 13.94
CA LEU A 134 -4.73 6.18 15.25
C LEU A 134 -3.44 7.02 15.18
N MET A 135 -2.72 6.95 14.06
CA MET A 135 -1.47 7.69 13.83
C MET A 135 -1.64 8.80 12.78
N SER A 136 -2.78 8.88 12.10
CA SER A 136 -3.06 9.95 11.15
C SER A 136 -3.26 11.28 11.90
N LEU A 137 -2.56 12.33 11.46
CA LEU A 137 -2.67 13.67 12.04
C LEU A 137 -3.82 14.46 11.42
N THR A 138 -4.04 14.25 10.12
CA THR A 138 -5.10 14.90 9.35
C THR A 138 -5.77 13.88 8.46
N ARG A 139 -7.03 14.17 8.09
CA ARG A 139 -7.74 13.33 7.13
C ARG A 139 -7.16 13.54 5.74
N ASN A 140 -6.80 12.45 5.07
CA ASN A 140 -6.49 12.48 3.65
C ASN A 140 -7.81 12.38 2.85
N PRO A 141 -8.15 13.37 2.01
CA PRO A 141 -9.42 13.38 1.26
C PRO A 141 -9.52 12.26 0.22
N TRP A 142 -8.41 11.66 -0.17
CA TRP A 142 -8.37 10.55 -1.13
C TRP A 142 -8.56 9.17 -0.49
N HIS A 143 -8.51 9.09 0.86
CA HIS A 143 -8.78 7.85 1.58
C HIS A 143 -10.27 7.69 1.78
N VAL A 144 -10.84 6.62 1.22
CA VAL A 144 -12.22 6.21 1.50
C VAL A 144 -12.33 5.80 2.95
N ARG A 145 -11.31 5.07 3.44
CA ARG A 145 -11.23 4.57 4.80
C ARG A 145 -9.79 4.44 5.27
N GLU A 146 -9.55 4.78 6.52
CA GLU A 146 -8.36 4.39 7.25
C GLU A 146 -8.74 3.45 8.39
N TYR A 147 -7.89 2.47 8.68
CA TYR A 147 -8.18 1.42 9.65
C TYR A 147 -7.39 1.62 10.95
N THR A 148 -7.98 1.20 12.06
CA THR A 148 -7.19 0.83 13.23
C THR A 148 -6.57 -0.55 13.00
N PRO A 149 -5.50 -0.93 13.74
CA PRO A 149 -4.92 -2.27 13.64
C PRO A 149 -5.95 -3.39 13.85
N ALA A 150 -6.88 -3.20 14.78
CA ALA A 150 -7.91 -4.20 15.08
C ALA A 150 -8.94 -4.35 13.93
N GLU A 151 -9.39 -3.24 13.35
CA GLU A 151 -10.32 -3.26 12.21
C GLU A 151 -9.67 -3.90 10.99
N PHE A 152 -8.39 -3.60 10.73
CA PHE A 152 -7.67 -4.18 9.61
C PHE A 152 -7.42 -5.68 9.78
N ALA A 153 -7.05 -6.11 10.99
CA ALA A 153 -6.93 -7.53 11.30
C ALA A 153 -8.26 -8.27 11.13
N ALA A 154 -9.38 -7.66 11.56
CA ALA A 154 -10.70 -8.24 11.39
C ALA A 154 -11.09 -8.39 9.92
N LEU A 155 -10.82 -7.38 9.08
CA LEU A 155 -11.06 -7.45 7.63
C LEU A 155 -10.26 -8.59 7.00
N LEU A 156 -8.95 -8.67 7.26
CA LEU A 156 -8.11 -9.73 6.72
C LEU A 156 -8.50 -11.11 7.26
N GLY A 157 -8.89 -11.20 8.53
CA GLY A 157 -9.35 -12.43 9.20
C GLY A 157 -10.63 -13.03 8.62
N THR A 158 -11.35 -12.31 7.75
CA THR A 158 -12.50 -12.87 7.02
C THR A 158 -12.11 -13.97 6.04
N LYS A 159 -10.85 -13.97 5.59
CA LYS A 159 -10.31 -14.92 4.57
C LYS A 159 -9.01 -15.60 5.00
N PHE A 160 -8.21 -14.98 5.86
CA PHE A 160 -6.89 -15.48 6.26
C PHE A 160 -6.90 -15.95 7.71
N ASP A 161 -6.61 -17.22 7.94
CA ASP A 161 -6.58 -17.83 9.29
C ASP A 161 -5.46 -17.25 10.17
N LYS A 162 -4.38 -16.77 9.54
CA LYS A 162 -3.24 -16.21 10.25
C LYS A 162 -2.92 -14.81 9.74
N VAL A 163 -3.09 -13.83 10.61
CA VAL A 163 -2.73 -12.44 10.37
C VAL A 163 -1.61 -12.03 11.32
N VAL A 164 -0.46 -11.61 10.78
CA VAL A 164 0.66 -11.07 11.55
C VAL A 164 0.74 -9.58 11.30
N GLN A 165 0.56 -8.78 12.34
CA GLN A 165 0.63 -7.33 12.26
C GLN A 165 2.02 -6.82 12.62
N MET A 166 2.53 -5.91 11.80
CA MET A 166 3.76 -5.16 12.04
C MET A 166 3.49 -3.67 11.85
N GLY A 167 4.29 -2.82 12.47
CA GLY A 167 4.23 -1.38 12.29
C GLY A 167 5.53 -0.84 11.71
N VAL A 168 5.42 0.15 10.83
CA VAL A 168 6.56 0.97 10.40
C VAL A 168 6.59 2.21 11.28
N PHE A 169 7.65 2.38 12.03
CA PHE A 169 7.85 3.51 12.93
C PHE A 169 9.06 4.32 12.49
N GLY A 170 9.02 5.61 12.73
CA GLY A 170 10.17 6.48 12.61
C GLY A 170 11.24 6.18 13.68
N ASN A 171 12.48 6.60 13.43
CA ASN A 171 13.49 6.65 14.48
C ASN A 171 13.11 7.69 15.55
N ALA A 172 13.90 7.76 16.64
CA ALA A 172 13.60 8.65 17.77
C ALA A 172 13.33 10.10 17.35
N LYS A 173 14.15 10.65 16.42
CA LYS A 173 13.99 12.01 15.92
C LYS A 173 12.68 12.21 15.15
N VAL A 174 12.33 11.26 14.27
CA VAL A 174 11.06 11.30 13.53
C VAL A 174 9.87 11.19 14.48
N MET A 175 9.95 10.34 15.50
CA MET A 175 8.90 10.20 16.49
C MET A 175 8.74 11.44 17.37
N GLU A 176 9.83 12.14 17.70
CA GLU A 176 9.80 13.42 18.40
C GLU A 176 9.03 14.48 17.60
N TYR A 177 9.37 14.64 16.31
CA TYR A 177 8.65 15.55 15.40
C TYR A 177 7.18 15.17 15.25
N TYR A 178 6.89 13.87 15.10
CA TYR A 178 5.51 13.39 15.01
C TYR A 178 4.71 13.78 16.27
N THR A 179 5.27 13.53 17.44
CA THR A 179 4.58 13.82 18.71
C THR A 179 4.32 15.33 18.89
N ALA A 180 5.31 16.18 18.55
CA ALA A 180 5.16 17.62 18.59
C ALA A 180 4.09 18.13 17.62
N ASN A 181 4.08 17.61 16.38
CA ASN A 181 3.08 17.97 15.38
C ASN A 181 1.68 17.49 15.77
N ARG A 182 1.56 16.28 16.32
CA ARG A 182 0.29 15.74 16.82
C ARG A 182 -0.32 16.65 17.87
N ALA A 183 0.45 17.04 18.87
CA ALA A 183 -0.02 17.93 19.94
C ALA A 183 -0.48 19.29 19.38
N SER A 184 0.22 19.82 18.37
CA SER A 184 -0.15 21.05 17.69
C SER A 184 -1.45 20.92 16.92
N VAL A 185 -1.61 19.86 16.11
CA VAL A 185 -2.83 19.58 15.33
C VAL A 185 -4.03 19.37 16.27
N GLU A 186 -3.88 18.58 17.33
CA GLU A 186 -4.94 18.34 18.31
C GLU A 186 -5.37 19.64 19.02
N ARG A 187 -4.43 20.54 19.28
CA ARG A 187 -4.73 21.86 19.85
C ARG A 187 -5.51 22.73 18.88
N ILE A 188 -5.05 22.84 17.64
CA ILE A 188 -5.72 23.65 16.60
C ILE A 188 -7.12 23.11 16.30
N ALA A 189 -7.29 21.80 16.24
CA ALA A 189 -8.59 21.17 15.98
C ALA A 189 -9.65 21.44 17.05
N ARG A 190 -9.27 21.95 18.22
CA ARG A 190 -10.18 22.34 19.30
C ARG A 190 -10.56 23.81 19.29
N LEU A 191 -9.90 24.60 18.44
CA LEU A 191 -10.19 26.04 18.33
C LEU A 191 -11.42 26.26 17.45
N ASP A 192 -12.24 27.24 17.82
CA ASP A 192 -13.30 27.73 16.93
C ASP A 192 -12.67 28.49 15.74
N VAL A 193 -13.36 28.51 14.62
CA VAL A 193 -12.95 29.27 13.43
C VAL A 193 -12.66 30.73 13.76
N LEU A 194 -13.41 31.32 14.70
CA LEU A 194 -13.20 32.69 15.16
C LEU A 194 -11.92 32.90 15.97
N ASP A 195 -11.42 31.83 16.60
CA ASP A 195 -10.17 31.88 17.36
C ASP A 195 -8.91 31.76 16.47
N LEU A 196 -9.11 31.46 15.18
CA LEU A 196 -8.04 31.32 14.19
C LEU A 196 -7.80 32.61 13.38
N GLN A 197 -8.61 33.65 13.58
CA GLN A 197 -8.47 34.96 12.97
C GLN A 197 -7.64 35.90 13.84
#